data_8aa4d71296814410816a96432cfbf749
#
_entry.id   8aa4d71296814410816a96432cfbf749
#
_cell.length_a   1.000
_cell.length_b   1.000
_cell.length_c   1.000
_cell.angle_alpha   90.00
_cell.angle_beta   90.00
_cell.angle_gamma   90.00
#
_symmetry.space_group_name_H-M   'P 1'
#
loop_
_entity.id
_entity.type
_entity.pdbx_description
1 polymer ?
#
loop_
_entity_poly.entity_id
_entity_poly.type
_entity_poly.pdbx_seq_one_letter_code
_entity_poly.pdbx_strand_id
1 'polypeptide(L)'
;LGFEYVVTLDAVAAFVVGFVERAARRAAAAAPVLVLETTLFAFLLYSLLFYAEQTQRATLALVPPGYRDVAAALNRRTRETLVAIYVLQGATAFGTFVLALPTFLALGYDNSITLSVVAALLQFVPIIGPSVLLAGLAVYHVAIGQLLQAVLVAVVGGFVIALLPDVLVRPRLARRTADIPGSLYFVGFFGGVLTLGPIGVVAGPLAVGLFVETASLLSTELNPSPPAPGADTDADPPDRSGDAAGDPDRSSSQE
;
A
#
# COMPACT_ATOMS: atom_id res chain seq x y z
N LEU A 1 36.94 39.68 3.70
CA LEU A 1 37.41 38.32 3.91
C LEU A 1 36.42 37.38 3.21
N GLY A 2 36.61 37.17 1.87
CA GLY A 2 35.86 36.21 1.09
C GLY A 2 36.54 34.83 1.21
N PHE A 3 35.88 33.87 1.85
CA PHE A 3 36.27 32.49 1.75
C PHE A 3 35.71 31.94 0.43
N GLU A 4 36.53 31.94 -0.62
CA GLU A 4 36.29 31.16 -1.82
C GLU A 4 36.49 29.67 -1.47
N TYR A 5 35.41 28.96 -1.21
CA TYR A 5 35.44 27.51 -1.18
C TYR A 5 35.55 27.01 -2.64
N VAL A 6 36.78 26.85 -3.12
CA VAL A 6 37.03 26.09 -4.36
C VAL A 6 36.79 24.64 -4.01
N VAL A 7 35.57 24.17 -4.25
CA VAL A 7 35.24 22.74 -4.20
C VAL A 7 35.93 22.11 -5.41
N THR A 8 37.12 21.60 -5.22
CA THR A 8 37.85 20.88 -6.26
C THR A 8 37.14 19.54 -6.53
N LEU A 9 37.04 19.15 -7.80
CA LEU A 9 36.46 17.84 -8.20
C LEU A 9 37.11 16.67 -7.45
N ASP A 10 38.40 16.78 -7.14
CA ASP A 10 39.15 15.79 -6.36
C ASP A 10 38.66 15.69 -4.92
N ALA A 11 38.27 16.79 -4.30
CA ALA A 11 37.72 16.79 -2.92
C ALA A 11 36.34 16.13 -2.89
N VAL A 12 35.50 16.40 -3.91
CA VAL A 12 34.19 15.72 -4.04
C VAL A 12 34.37 14.23 -4.31
N ALA A 13 35.26 13.85 -5.21
CA ALA A 13 35.55 12.46 -5.50
C ALA A 13 36.08 11.72 -4.26
N ALA A 14 37.02 12.32 -3.51
CA ALA A 14 37.54 11.74 -2.28
C ALA A 14 36.46 11.60 -1.18
N PHE A 15 35.58 12.59 -1.04
CA PHE A 15 34.45 12.51 -0.11
C PHE A 15 33.50 11.37 -0.46
N VAL A 16 33.15 11.28 -1.76
CA VAL A 16 32.24 10.26 -2.28
C VAL A 16 32.83 8.86 -2.11
N VAL A 17 34.09 8.64 -2.49
CA VAL A 17 34.80 7.36 -2.32
C VAL A 17 34.85 6.99 -0.83
N GLY A 18 35.23 7.94 0.02
CA GLY A 18 35.27 7.70 1.47
C GLY A 18 33.88 7.41 2.08
N PHE A 19 32.82 8.00 1.54
CA PHE A 19 31.46 7.69 1.96
C PHE A 19 31.06 6.26 1.58
N VAL A 20 31.33 5.88 0.32
CA VAL A 20 31.01 4.53 -0.20
C VAL A 20 31.77 3.46 0.57
N GLU A 21 33.04 3.68 0.82
CA GLU A 21 33.88 2.75 1.57
C GLU A 21 33.36 2.55 3.00
N ARG A 22 33.00 3.64 3.68
CA ARG A 22 32.38 3.56 5.01
C ARG A 22 31.02 2.85 4.96
N ALA A 23 30.19 3.14 3.95
CA ALA A 23 28.90 2.48 3.78
C ALA A 23 29.08 0.97 3.51
N ALA A 24 30.01 0.60 2.62
CA ALA A 24 30.33 -0.79 2.32
C ALA A 24 30.85 -1.55 3.55
N ARG A 25 31.74 -0.96 4.33
CA ARG A 25 32.25 -1.57 5.57
C ARG A 25 31.13 -1.75 6.61
N ARG A 26 30.22 -0.77 6.74
CA ARG A 26 29.05 -0.89 7.63
C ARG A 26 28.10 -1.98 7.18
N ALA A 27 27.83 -2.05 5.86
CA ALA A 27 26.99 -3.10 5.30
C ALA A 27 27.61 -4.50 5.50
N ALA A 28 28.92 -4.64 5.27
CA ALA A 28 29.65 -5.88 5.51
C ALA A 28 29.65 -6.28 6.99
N ALA A 29 29.81 -5.33 7.91
CA ALA A 29 29.74 -5.59 9.34
C ALA A 29 28.32 -5.97 9.80
N ALA A 30 27.28 -5.43 9.16
CA ALA A 30 25.88 -5.78 9.45
C ALA A 30 25.44 -7.10 8.78
N ALA A 31 26.16 -7.60 7.78
CA ALA A 31 25.76 -8.76 6.99
C ALA A 31 25.44 -10.01 7.82
N PRO A 32 26.21 -10.41 8.87
CA PRO A 32 25.87 -11.58 9.69
C PRO A 32 24.54 -11.41 10.43
N VAL A 33 24.26 -10.22 10.94
CA VAL A 33 23.01 -9.90 11.63
C VAL A 33 21.84 -9.92 10.65
N LEU A 34 22.00 -9.30 9.48
CA LEU A 34 20.99 -9.31 8.43
C LEU A 34 20.65 -10.71 7.93
N VAL A 35 21.65 -11.60 7.79
CA VAL A 35 21.43 -13.00 7.43
C VAL A 35 20.61 -13.71 8.50
N LEU A 36 20.96 -13.52 9.78
CA LEU A 36 20.24 -14.12 10.89
C LEU A 36 18.79 -13.61 10.95
N GLU A 37 18.60 -12.29 10.89
CA GLU A 37 17.26 -11.65 10.89
C GLU A 37 16.40 -12.11 9.70
N THR A 38 16.99 -12.17 8.50
CA THR A 38 16.29 -12.65 7.30
C THR A 38 15.91 -14.13 7.43
N THR A 39 16.78 -14.95 8.00
CA THR A 39 16.52 -16.37 8.23
C THR A 39 15.40 -16.57 9.25
N LEU A 40 15.45 -15.85 10.37
CA LEU A 40 14.39 -15.88 11.38
C LEU A 40 13.06 -15.37 10.82
N PHE A 41 13.10 -14.29 10.06
CA PHE A 41 11.92 -13.75 9.38
C PHE A 41 11.31 -14.76 8.39
N ALA A 42 12.16 -15.38 7.55
CA ALA A 42 11.70 -16.39 6.59
C ALA A 42 11.10 -17.61 7.29
N PHE A 43 11.71 -18.06 8.38
CA PHE A 43 11.19 -19.17 9.19
C PHE A 43 9.85 -18.83 9.85
N LEU A 44 9.74 -17.62 10.44
CA LEU A 44 8.50 -17.13 11.04
C LEU A 44 7.40 -17.00 9.99
N LEU A 45 7.71 -16.41 8.83
CA LEU A 45 6.78 -16.26 7.73
C LEU A 45 6.30 -17.61 7.20
N TYR A 46 7.22 -18.56 7.00
CA TYR A 46 6.89 -19.92 6.61
C TYR A 46 5.96 -20.59 7.62
N SER A 47 6.29 -20.49 8.92
CA SER A 47 5.48 -21.06 9.99
C SER A 47 4.07 -20.46 10.02
N LEU A 48 3.95 -19.14 9.90
CA LEU A 48 2.66 -18.45 9.86
C LEU A 48 1.81 -18.82 8.64
N LEU A 49 2.44 -18.98 7.47
CA LEU A 49 1.76 -19.40 6.25
C LEU A 49 1.33 -20.87 6.32
N PHE A 50 2.20 -21.74 6.83
CA PHE A 50 1.93 -23.16 6.95
C PHE A 50 0.80 -23.46 7.96
N TYR A 51 0.78 -22.74 9.07
CA TYR A 51 -0.23 -22.85 10.13
C TYR A 51 -1.32 -21.77 10.06
N ALA A 52 -1.54 -21.13 8.90
CA ALA A 52 -2.44 -20.00 8.76
C ALA A 52 -3.86 -20.27 9.27
N GLU A 53 -4.45 -21.43 8.94
CA GLU A 53 -5.78 -21.79 9.42
C GLU A 53 -5.84 -22.03 10.94
N GLN A 54 -4.81 -22.65 11.50
CA GLN A 54 -4.73 -22.89 12.95
C GLN A 54 -4.56 -21.59 13.72
N THR A 55 -3.71 -20.69 13.20
CA THR A 55 -3.50 -19.36 13.76
C THR A 55 -4.79 -18.54 13.72
N GLN A 56 -5.50 -18.56 12.60
CA GLN A 56 -6.80 -17.88 12.48
C GLN A 56 -7.84 -18.44 13.45
N ARG A 57 -7.94 -19.77 13.60
CA ARG A 57 -8.86 -20.39 14.57
C ARG A 57 -8.49 -20.04 16.00
N ALA A 58 -7.21 -20.04 16.34
CA ALA A 58 -6.72 -19.69 17.67
C ALA A 58 -7.02 -18.22 18.01
N THR A 59 -6.81 -17.30 17.07
CA THR A 59 -7.12 -15.88 17.27
C THR A 59 -8.61 -15.61 17.41
N LEU A 60 -9.45 -16.27 16.60
CA LEU A 60 -10.91 -16.16 16.71
C LEU A 60 -11.47 -16.78 18.00
N ALA A 61 -10.82 -17.80 18.55
CA ALA A 61 -11.21 -18.41 19.82
C ALA A 61 -11.02 -17.47 21.02
N LEU A 62 -10.13 -16.49 20.92
CA LEU A 62 -9.93 -15.45 21.95
C LEU A 62 -11.02 -14.37 21.92
N VAL A 63 -11.81 -14.31 20.84
CA VAL A 63 -12.87 -13.30 20.68
C VAL A 63 -14.18 -13.83 21.24
N PRO A 64 -14.79 -13.14 22.23
CA PRO A 64 -16.11 -13.50 22.76
C PRO A 64 -17.16 -13.56 21.64
N PRO A 65 -18.18 -14.44 21.75
CA PRO A 65 -19.18 -14.66 20.69
C PRO A 65 -19.86 -13.37 20.20
N GLY A 66 -20.16 -12.43 21.11
CA GLY A 66 -20.82 -11.16 20.78
C GLY A 66 -19.95 -10.17 19.96
N TYR A 67 -18.63 -10.40 19.84
CA TYR A 67 -17.73 -9.52 19.09
C TYR A 67 -17.15 -10.18 17.83
N ARG A 68 -17.62 -11.37 17.46
CA ARG A 68 -17.10 -12.12 16.30
C ARG A 68 -17.37 -11.41 14.98
N ASP A 69 -18.50 -10.73 14.85
CA ASP A 69 -18.85 -9.98 13.64
C ASP A 69 -17.95 -8.77 13.47
N VAL A 70 -17.63 -8.06 14.56
CA VAL A 70 -16.66 -6.95 14.57
C VAL A 70 -15.27 -7.45 14.20
N ALA A 71 -14.83 -8.56 14.79
CA ALA A 71 -13.53 -9.17 14.48
C ALA A 71 -13.45 -9.62 13.00
N ALA A 72 -14.53 -10.17 12.44
CA ALA A 72 -14.59 -10.55 11.04
C ALA A 72 -14.54 -9.33 10.10
N ALA A 73 -15.24 -8.23 10.45
CA ALA A 73 -15.20 -6.97 9.71
C ALA A 73 -13.79 -6.35 9.71
N LEU A 74 -13.14 -6.30 10.86
CA LEU A 74 -11.75 -5.81 10.99
C LEU A 74 -10.75 -6.68 10.23
N ASN A 75 -10.87 -8.00 10.29
CA ASN A 75 -10.03 -8.91 9.54
C ASN A 75 -10.19 -8.72 8.02
N ARG A 76 -11.43 -8.57 7.54
CA ARG A 76 -11.71 -8.27 6.14
C ARG A 76 -11.07 -6.95 5.74
N ARG A 77 -11.27 -5.88 6.52
CA ARG A 77 -10.70 -4.56 6.24
C ARG A 77 -9.17 -4.58 6.22
N THR A 78 -8.55 -5.27 7.18
CA THR A 78 -7.10 -5.48 7.21
C THR A 78 -6.60 -6.14 5.93
N ARG A 79 -7.25 -7.23 5.52
CA ARG A 79 -6.89 -7.95 4.29
C ARG A 79 -7.04 -7.07 3.05
N GLU A 80 -8.16 -6.36 2.92
CA GLU A 80 -8.41 -5.45 1.80
C GLU A 80 -7.37 -4.34 1.72
N THR A 81 -7.04 -3.73 2.86
CA THR A 81 -6.02 -2.68 2.95
C THR A 81 -4.64 -3.21 2.57
N LEU A 82 -4.23 -4.37 3.09
CA LEU A 82 -2.94 -4.97 2.76
C LEU A 82 -2.87 -5.36 1.28
N VAL A 83 -3.90 -6.01 0.74
CA VAL A 83 -3.96 -6.35 -0.69
C VAL A 83 -3.87 -5.10 -1.55
N ALA A 84 -4.59 -4.04 -1.20
CA ALA A 84 -4.52 -2.77 -1.91
C ALA A 84 -3.10 -2.17 -1.91
N ILE A 85 -2.41 -2.17 -0.77
CA ILE A 85 -1.03 -1.70 -0.64
C ILE A 85 -0.09 -2.53 -1.52
N TYR A 86 -0.16 -3.86 -1.46
CA TYR A 86 0.73 -4.73 -2.23
C TYR A 86 0.45 -4.68 -3.73
N VAL A 87 -0.83 -4.61 -4.15
CA VAL A 87 -1.20 -4.43 -5.56
C VAL A 87 -0.69 -3.09 -6.09
N LEU A 88 -0.85 -2.01 -5.31
CA LEU A 88 -0.32 -0.70 -5.66
C LEU A 88 1.20 -0.74 -5.80
N GLN A 89 1.89 -1.39 -4.86
CA GLN A 89 3.34 -1.50 -4.87
C GLN A 89 3.84 -2.34 -6.05
N GLY A 90 3.18 -3.45 -6.35
CA GLY A 90 3.47 -4.27 -7.54
C GLY A 90 3.26 -3.51 -8.85
N ALA A 91 2.17 -2.76 -8.95
CA ALA A 91 1.91 -1.93 -10.13
C ALA A 91 2.94 -0.80 -10.30
N THR A 92 3.36 -0.17 -9.19
CA THR A 92 4.40 0.87 -9.21
C THR A 92 5.75 0.25 -9.59
N ALA A 93 6.10 -0.92 -9.03
CA ALA A 93 7.32 -1.64 -9.38
C ALA A 93 7.37 -2.03 -10.86
N PHE A 94 6.25 -2.51 -11.40
CA PHE A 94 6.13 -2.79 -12.84
C PHE A 94 6.29 -1.52 -13.68
N GLY A 95 5.65 -0.41 -13.27
CA GLY A 95 5.82 0.89 -13.91
C GLY A 95 7.27 1.37 -13.87
N THR A 96 7.97 1.17 -12.74
CA THR A 96 9.41 1.46 -12.61
C THR A 96 10.23 0.63 -13.58
N PHE A 97 9.96 -0.67 -13.72
CA PHE A 97 10.64 -1.53 -14.69
C PHE A 97 10.47 -1.02 -16.13
N VAL A 98 9.23 -0.71 -16.53
CA VAL A 98 8.89 -0.24 -17.89
C VAL A 98 9.57 1.09 -18.22
N LEU A 99 9.73 1.98 -17.23
CA LEU A 99 10.40 3.26 -17.42
C LEU A 99 11.93 3.15 -17.29
N ALA A 100 12.42 2.29 -16.40
CA ALA A 100 13.85 2.11 -16.15
C ALA A 100 14.56 1.47 -17.34
N LEU A 101 13.93 0.48 -17.99
CA LEU A 101 14.54 -0.25 -19.10
C LEU A 101 14.95 0.67 -20.26
N PRO A 102 14.06 1.46 -20.87
CA PRO A 102 14.45 2.38 -21.94
C PRO A 102 15.40 3.47 -21.43
N THR A 103 15.29 3.90 -20.18
CA THR A 103 16.18 4.91 -19.60
C THR A 103 17.60 4.39 -19.47
N PHE A 104 17.83 3.19 -18.94
CA PHE A 104 19.17 2.60 -18.85
C PHE A 104 19.74 2.25 -20.23
N LEU A 105 18.90 1.81 -21.17
CA LEU A 105 19.32 1.62 -22.58
C LEU A 105 19.79 2.94 -23.19
N ALA A 106 19.03 4.02 -23.04
CA ALA A 106 19.37 5.33 -23.57
C ALA A 106 20.63 5.92 -22.91
N LEU A 107 20.89 5.60 -21.63
CA LEU A 107 22.10 5.98 -20.92
C LEU A 107 23.31 5.09 -21.27
N GLY A 108 23.16 4.07 -22.13
CA GLY A 108 24.24 3.24 -22.61
C GLY A 108 24.72 2.14 -21.65
N TYR A 109 23.85 1.67 -20.75
CA TYR A 109 24.20 0.57 -19.85
C TYR A 109 24.04 -0.78 -20.54
N ASP A 110 25.09 -1.60 -20.56
CA ASP A 110 25.06 -2.96 -21.14
C ASP A 110 24.09 -3.89 -20.39
N ASN A 111 24.00 -3.73 -19.06
CA ASN A 111 23.15 -4.54 -18.19
C ASN A 111 21.81 -3.88 -17.87
N SER A 112 21.19 -3.18 -18.82
CA SER A 112 19.96 -2.40 -18.63
C SER A 112 18.81 -3.22 -18.07
N ILE A 113 18.65 -4.48 -18.50
CA ILE A 113 17.60 -5.38 -17.99
C ILE A 113 17.83 -5.65 -16.49
N THR A 114 19.04 -6.03 -16.11
CA THR A 114 19.39 -6.33 -14.71
C THR A 114 19.17 -5.11 -13.82
N LEU A 115 19.64 -3.93 -14.26
CA LEU A 115 19.45 -2.68 -13.52
C LEU A 115 17.98 -2.32 -13.38
N SER A 116 17.17 -2.55 -14.41
CA SER A 116 15.73 -2.28 -14.40
C SER A 116 14.98 -3.23 -13.46
N VAL A 117 15.36 -4.51 -13.44
CA VAL A 117 14.82 -5.49 -12.48
C VAL A 117 15.18 -5.10 -11.05
N VAL A 118 16.45 -4.73 -10.81
CA VAL A 118 16.89 -4.27 -9.47
C VAL A 118 16.15 -3.01 -9.06
N ALA A 119 15.99 -2.03 -9.95
CA ALA A 119 15.23 -0.82 -9.67
C ALA A 119 13.77 -1.14 -9.31
N ALA A 120 13.12 -2.05 -10.05
CA ALA A 120 11.76 -2.49 -9.80
C ALA A 120 11.62 -3.25 -8.47
N LEU A 121 12.58 -4.11 -8.12
CA LEU A 121 12.60 -4.80 -6.82
C LEU A 121 12.81 -3.81 -5.67
N LEU A 122 13.71 -2.86 -5.82
CA LEU A 122 13.93 -1.81 -4.83
C LEU A 122 12.70 -0.93 -4.64
N GLN A 123 11.82 -0.80 -5.64
CA GLN A 123 10.56 -0.04 -5.52
C GLN A 123 9.63 -0.58 -4.43
N PHE A 124 9.78 -1.85 -4.01
CA PHE A 124 9.04 -2.37 -2.85
C PHE A 124 9.43 -1.69 -1.53
N VAL A 125 10.58 -1.01 -1.48
CA VAL A 125 10.96 -0.15 -0.35
C VAL A 125 10.54 1.28 -0.67
N PRO A 126 9.41 1.76 -0.11
CA PRO A 126 8.90 3.10 -0.42
C PRO A 126 9.90 4.20 -0.06
N ILE A 127 9.90 5.29 -0.83
CA ILE A 127 10.72 6.50 -0.65
C ILE A 127 12.21 6.30 -0.98
N ILE A 128 12.80 5.17 -0.55
CA ILE A 128 14.24 4.91 -0.71
C ILE A 128 14.52 4.14 -2.01
N GLY A 129 13.65 3.23 -2.38
CA GLY A 129 13.66 2.31 -3.50
C GLY A 129 14.72 2.54 -4.60
N PRO A 130 14.31 2.92 -5.81
CA PRO A 130 15.24 3.08 -6.92
C PRO A 130 16.31 4.16 -6.71
N SER A 131 16.06 5.12 -5.79
CA SER A 131 17.01 6.20 -5.51
C SER A 131 18.36 5.70 -4.98
N VAL A 132 18.36 4.59 -4.22
CA VAL A 132 19.61 3.97 -3.72
C VAL A 132 20.44 3.43 -4.87
N LEU A 133 19.80 2.76 -5.84
CA LEU A 133 20.48 2.26 -7.02
C LEU A 133 21.08 3.40 -7.86
N LEU A 134 20.27 4.43 -8.10
CA LEU A 134 20.68 5.60 -8.89
C LEU A 134 21.81 6.38 -8.21
N ALA A 135 21.73 6.56 -6.89
CA ALA A 135 22.79 7.16 -6.10
C ALA A 135 24.09 6.34 -6.17
N GLY A 136 23.99 5.01 -6.05
CA GLY A 136 25.13 4.10 -6.19
C GLY A 136 25.77 4.20 -7.57
N LEU A 137 24.98 4.22 -8.64
CA LEU A 137 25.47 4.39 -10.01
C LEU A 137 26.10 5.78 -10.24
N ALA A 138 25.47 6.85 -9.74
CA ALA A 138 26.02 8.21 -9.85
C ALA A 138 27.39 8.30 -9.15
N VAL A 139 27.48 7.76 -7.93
CA VAL A 139 28.74 7.67 -7.18
C VAL A 139 29.80 6.86 -7.93
N TYR A 140 29.44 5.71 -8.50
CA TYR A 140 30.33 4.91 -9.30
C TYR A 140 30.90 5.71 -10.49
N HIS A 141 30.03 6.44 -11.23
CA HIS A 141 30.48 7.26 -12.36
C HIS A 141 31.37 8.44 -11.94
N VAL A 142 31.11 9.06 -10.79
CA VAL A 142 32.02 10.07 -10.22
C VAL A 142 33.38 9.45 -9.92
N ALA A 143 33.43 8.26 -9.32
CA ALA A 143 34.66 7.60 -8.93
C ALA A 143 35.55 7.23 -10.13
N ILE A 144 34.95 6.93 -11.30
CA ILE A 144 35.69 6.62 -12.56
C ILE A 144 35.88 7.85 -13.46
N GLY A 145 35.58 9.07 -12.95
CA GLY A 145 35.80 10.33 -13.67
C GLY A 145 34.76 10.66 -14.74
N GLN A 146 33.65 9.93 -14.82
CA GLN A 146 32.57 10.14 -15.80
C GLN A 146 31.48 11.06 -15.23
N LEU A 147 31.82 12.33 -14.96
CA LEU A 147 30.94 13.27 -14.30
C LEU A 147 29.62 13.51 -15.06
N LEU A 148 29.68 13.60 -16.40
CA LEU A 148 28.48 13.76 -17.22
C LEU A 148 27.51 12.60 -17.03
N GLN A 149 28.01 11.36 -17.03
CA GLN A 149 27.20 10.17 -16.83
C GLN A 149 26.60 10.12 -15.41
N ALA A 150 27.37 10.54 -14.41
CA ALA A 150 26.88 10.66 -13.04
C ALA A 150 25.70 11.63 -12.93
N VAL A 151 25.81 12.81 -13.58
CA VAL A 151 24.74 13.82 -13.61
C VAL A 151 23.52 13.30 -14.38
N LEU A 152 23.73 12.66 -15.53
CA LEU A 152 22.63 12.09 -16.32
C LEU A 152 21.87 11.02 -15.53
N VAL A 153 22.57 10.10 -14.87
CA VAL A 153 21.92 9.08 -14.01
C VAL A 153 21.18 9.71 -12.85
N ALA A 154 21.77 10.69 -12.17
CA ALA A 154 21.14 11.34 -11.03
C ALA A 154 19.89 12.13 -11.44
N VAL A 155 19.96 12.91 -12.52
CA VAL A 155 18.87 13.78 -12.97
C VAL A 155 17.83 13.02 -13.76
N VAL A 156 18.23 12.34 -14.86
CA VAL A 156 17.28 11.64 -15.73
C VAL A 156 16.75 10.38 -15.04
N GLY A 157 17.63 9.59 -14.42
CA GLY A 157 17.24 8.43 -13.64
C GLY A 157 16.37 8.82 -12.44
N GLY A 158 16.76 9.83 -11.68
CA GLY A 158 15.99 10.35 -10.54
C GLY A 158 14.60 10.79 -10.93
N PHE A 159 14.46 11.53 -12.03
CA PHE A 159 13.16 11.98 -12.51
C PHE A 159 12.33 10.85 -13.11
N VAL A 160 12.90 10.06 -14.05
CA VAL A 160 12.14 9.08 -14.83
C VAL A 160 11.93 7.78 -14.04
N ILE A 161 12.94 7.30 -13.33
CA ILE A 161 12.90 5.98 -12.67
C ILE A 161 12.40 6.09 -11.22
N ALA A 162 12.81 7.12 -10.48
CA ALA A 162 12.42 7.24 -9.08
C ALA A 162 11.12 8.04 -8.89
N LEU A 163 10.94 9.18 -9.58
CA LEU A 163 9.81 10.07 -9.33
C LEU A 163 8.58 9.73 -10.19
N LEU A 164 8.76 9.47 -11.50
CA LEU A 164 7.65 9.38 -12.44
C LEU A 164 6.69 8.21 -12.16
N PRO A 165 7.13 6.99 -11.78
CA PRO A 165 6.22 5.92 -11.39
C PRO A 165 5.35 6.29 -10.19
N ASP A 166 5.92 6.95 -9.19
CA ASP A 166 5.20 7.35 -7.98
C ASP A 166 4.15 8.44 -8.27
N VAL A 167 4.45 9.38 -9.17
CA VAL A 167 3.52 10.46 -9.55
C VAL A 167 2.43 9.95 -10.50
N LEU A 168 2.73 9.01 -11.40
CA LEU A 168 1.77 8.54 -12.40
C LEU A 168 0.90 7.39 -11.91
N VAL A 169 1.49 6.41 -11.21
CA VAL A 169 0.82 5.17 -10.83
C VAL A 169 0.04 5.34 -9.53
N ARG A 170 0.68 5.88 -8.50
CA ARG A 170 0.05 6.01 -7.17
C ARG A 170 -1.27 6.78 -7.16
N PRO A 171 -1.41 7.99 -7.77
CA PRO A 171 -2.68 8.71 -7.69
C PRO A 171 -3.79 8.06 -8.53
N ARG A 172 -3.44 7.33 -9.59
CA ARG A 172 -4.44 6.64 -10.42
C ARG A 172 -5.03 5.41 -9.73
N LEU A 173 -4.21 4.67 -8.98
CA LEU A 173 -4.67 3.49 -8.26
C LEU A 173 -5.28 3.85 -6.90
N ALA A 174 -4.73 4.82 -6.19
CA ALA A 174 -5.23 5.26 -4.88
C ALA A 174 -6.70 5.74 -4.95
N ARG A 175 -7.11 6.37 -6.05
CA ARG A 175 -8.51 6.80 -6.27
C ARG A 175 -9.50 5.64 -6.39
N ARG A 176 -9.04 4.42 -6.66
CA ARG A 176 -9.89 3.23 -6.83
C ARG A 176 -9.99 2.37 -5.57
N THR A 177 -9.15 2.64 -4.57
CA THR A 177 -8.96 1.72 -3.45
C THR A 177 -9.31 2.31 -2.08
N ALA A 178 -9.59 3.61 -1.96
CA ALA A 178 -9.74 4.25 -0.67
C ALA A 178 -11.08 4.97 -0.54
N ASP A 179 -12.01 4.38 0.21
CA ASP A 179 -13.12 5.09 0.86
C ASP A 179 -12.65 5.96 2.05
N ILE A 180 -11.31 6.12 2.21
CA ILE A 180 -10.70 6.92 3.27
C ILE A 180 -10.38 8.30 2.71
N PRO A 181 -10.78 9.41 3.37
CA PRO A 181 -10.37 10.75 2.99
C PRO A 181 -8.84 10.85 2.85
N GLY A 182 -8.36 11.43 1.74
CA GLY A 182 -6.93 11.51 1.45
C GLY A 182 -6.11 12.18 2.56
N SER A 183 -6.72 13.09 3.33
CA SER A 183 -6.11 13.72 4.50
C SER A 183 -5.77 12.72 5.61
N LEU A 184 -6.67 11.76 5.90
CA LEU A 184 -6.43 10.73 6.90
C LEU A 184 -5.34 9.73 6.44
N TYR A 185 -5.34 9.38 5.14
CA TYR A 185 -4.26 8.57 4.59
C TYR A 185 -2.89 9.26 4.74
N PHE A 186 -2.85 10.57 4.47
CA PHE A 186 -1.64 11.38 4.61
C PHE A 186 -1.15 11.42 6.07
N VAL A 187 -2.05 11.66 7.02
CA VAL A 187 -1.73 11.64 8.46
C VAL A 187 -1.23 10.27 8.90
N GLY A 188 -1.88 9.18 8.46
CA GLY A 188 -1.44 7.82 8.74
C GLY A 188 -0.05 7.53 8.19
N PHE A 189 0.18 7.88 6.93
CA PHE A 189 1.46 7.66 6.27
C PHE A 189 2.61 8.41 6.96
N PHE A 190 2.49 9.73 7.09
CA PHE A 190 3.55 10.55 7.68
C PHE A 190 3.69 10.31 9.18
N GLY A 191 2.57 10.21 9.92
CA GLY A 191 2.60 9.86 11.33
C GLY A 191 3.23 8.49 11.57
N GLY A 192 2.90 7.50 10.75
CA GLY A 192 3.51 6.16 10.80
C GLY A 192 5.02 6.18 10.54
N VAL A 193 5.45 6.88 9.48
CA VAL A 193 6.89 7.00 9.16
C VAL A 193 7.67 7.68 10.28
N LEU A 194 7.13 8.75 10.84
CA LEU A 194 7.81 9.51 11.91
C LEU A 194 7.89 8.72 13.23
N THR A 195 6.92 7.85 13.52
CA THR A 195 6.87 7.10 14.78
C THR A 195 7.49 5.71 14.69
N LEU A 196 7.27 5.00 13.59
CA LEU A 196 7.67 3.59 13.38
C LEU A 196 8.77 3.44 12.32
N GLY A 197 9.24 4.54 11.74
CA GLY A 197 10.23 4.51 10.67
C GLY A 197 9.71 3.83 9.39
N PRO A 198 10.54 3.05 8.67
CA PRO A 198 10.15 2.42 7.39
C PRO A 198 8.91 1.52 7.48
N ILE A 199 8.71 0.83 8.62
CA ILE A 199 7.53 -0.03 8.86
C ILE A 199 6.26 0.83 8.92
N GLY A 200 6.35 2.06 9.38
CA GLY A 200 5.24 3.01 9.48
C GLY A 200 4.59 3.36 8.14
N VAL A 201 5.29 3.17 7.02
CA VAL A 201 4.73 3.33 5.67
C VAL A 201 3.52 2.41 5.43
N VAL A 202 3.55 1.21 5.97
CA VAL A 202 2.46 0.21 5.88
C VAL A 202 1.57 0.28 7.13
N ALA A 203 2.20 0.31 8.31
CA ALA A 203 1.48 0.28 9.58
C ALA A 203 0.62 1.54 9.82
N GLY A 204 1.07 2.72 9.37
CA GLY A 204 0.35 3.98 9.53
C GLY A 204 -1.01 4.01 8.83
N PRO A 205 -1.07 3.82 7.49
CA PRO A 205 -2.33 3.74 6.76
C PRO A 205 -3.23 2.59 7.25
N LEU A 206 -2.65 1.45 7.65
CA LEU A 206 -3.40 0.34 8.21
C LEU A 206 -4.06 0.72 9.54
N ALA A 207 -3.33 1.36 10.46
CA ALA A 207 -3.85 1.80 11.75
C ALA A 207 -5.00 2.81 11.57
N VAL A 208 -4.84 3.78 10.66
CA VAL A 208 -5.89 4.75 10.33
C VAL A 208 -7.10 4.05 9.70
N GLY A 209 -6.89 3.11 8.78
CA GLY A 209 -7.98 2.32 8.17
C GLY A 209 -8.79 1.53 9.20
N LEU A 210 -8.11 0.87 10.14
CA LEU A 210 -8.75 0.15 11.24
C LEU A 210 -9.50 1.08 12.21
N PHE A 211 -8.93 2.25 12.49
CA PHE A 211 -9.58 3.25 13.33
C PHE A 211 -10.88 3.76 12.70
N VAL A 212 -10.85 4.12 11.41
CA VAL A 212 -12.03 4.58 10.67
C VAL A 212 -13.10 3.50 10.62
N GLU A 213 -12.72 2.24 10.36
CA GLU A 213 -13.66 1.11 10.33
C GLU A 213 -14.30 0.90 11.70
N THR A 214 -13.51 0.93 12.79
CA THR A 214 -14.01 0.79 14.14
C THR A 214 -14.98 1.92 14.51
N ALA A 215 -14.64 3.15 14.14
CA ALA A 215 -15.50 4.32 14.36
C ALA A 215 -16.81 4.21 13.57
N SER A 216 -16.77 3.71 12.34
CA SER A 216 -17.95 3.47 11.49
C SER A 216 -18.87 2.41 12.08
N LEU A 217 -18.33 1.28 12.53
CA LEU A 217 -19.08 0.22 13.19
C LEU A 217 -19.76 0.72 14.47
N LEU A 218 -19.02 1.46 15.29
CA LEU A 218 -19.54 2.03 16.53
C LEU A 218 -20.64 3.07 16.26
N SER A 219 -20.46 3.91 15.24
CA SER A 219 -21.48 4.89 14.83
C SER A 219 -22.77 4.22 14.37
N THR A 220 -22.69 3.09 13.67
CA THR A 220 -23.86 2.33 13.22
C THR A 220 -24.60 1.66 14.38
N GLU A 221 -23.88 1.16 15.38
CA GLU A 221 -24.48 0.59 16.58
C GLU A 221 -25.13 1.66 17.49
N LEU A 222 -24.50 2.83 17.62
CA LEU A 222 -25.01 3.91 18.48
C LEU A 222 -26.14 4.72 17.83
N ASN A 223 -26.22 4.75 16.50
CA ASN A 223 -27.27 5.42 15.74
C ASN A 223 -27.90 4.43 14.75
N PRO A 224 -28.71 3.48 15.24
CA PRO A 224 -29.47 2.61 14.35
C PRO A 224 -30.36 3.47 13.47
N SER A 225 -30.21 3.41 12.16
CA SER A 225 -31.10 4.12 11.24
C SER A 225 -32.53 3.67 11.50
N PRO A 226 -33.50 4.59 11.58
CA PRO A 226 -34.91 4.22 11.68
C PRO A 226 -35.28 3.30 10.52
N PRO A 227 -36.11 2.27 10.73
CA PRO A 227 -36.57 1.42 9.64
C PRO A 227 -37.15 2.30 8.54
N ALA A 228 -36.85 2.01 7.30
CA ALA A 228 -37.32 2.78 6.16
C ALA A 228 -38.86 2.88 6.22
N PRO A 229 -39.46 4.08 6.11
CA PRO A 229 -40.91 4.21 6.11
C PRO A 229 -41.43 3.49 4.87
N GLY A 230 -42.08 2.34 5.09
CA GLY A 230 -42.69 1.56 3.99
C GLY A 230 -42.51 0.04 4.06
N ALA A 231 -41.78 -0.53 5.05
CA ALA A 231 -41.60 -1.98 5.11
C ALA A 231 -42.78 -2.75 5.73
N ASP A 232 -43.79 -2.06 6.32
CA ASP A 232 -44.92 -2.68 6.98
C ASP A 232 -46.26 -2.52 6.24
N THR A 233 -46.26 -2.28 4.93
CA THR A 233 -47.53 -2.10 4.17
C THR A 233 -47.88 -3.26 3.24
N ASP A 234 -47.29 -4.43 3.42
CA ASP A 234 -47.77 -5.68 2.81
C ASP A 234 -48.30 -6.66 3.87
N ALA A 235 -49.04 -6.14 4.85
CA ALA A 235 -49.98 -6.95 5.59
C ALA A 235 -51.28 -7.00 4.77
N ASP A 236 -51.46 -8.11 4.08
CA ASP A 236 -52.63 -8.55 3.40
C ASP A 236 -53.91 -8.28 4.23
N PRO A 237 -54.90 -7.51 3.76
CA PRO A 237 -56.14 -7.29 4.51
C PRO A 237 -56.85 -8.63 4.65
N PRO A 238 -57.41 -8.94 5.84
CA PRO A 238 -58.07 -10.23 6.08
C PRO A 238 -59.25 -10.39 5.13
N ASP A 239 -59.20 -11.50 4.39
CA ASP A 239 -60.30 -12.04 3.55
C ASP A 239 -61.63 -12.03 4.35
N ARG A 240 -62.50 -11.11 3.97
CA ARG A 240 -63.90 -11.09 4.40
C ARG A 240 -64.72 -11.82 3.34
N SER A 241 -64.49 -13.12 3.20
CA SER A 241 -65.44 -14.03 2.59
C SER A 241 -66.26 -14.72 3.68
N GLY A 242 -67.39 -14.20 3.98
CA GLY A 242 -68.33 -14.80 4.91
C GLY A 242 -69.70 -14.18 4.86
N ASP A 243 -70.59 -14.91 4.22
CA ASP A 243 -72.04 -14.88 4.38
C ASP A 243 -72.86 -13.65 3.98
N ALA A 244 -73.57 -13.82 2.90
CA ALA A 244 -75.00 -13.53 2.83
C ALA A 244 -75.66 -14.38 1.74
N ALA A 245 -76.33 -15.40 2.24
CA ALA A 245 -77.29 -16.19 1.48
C ALA A 245 -78.54 -15.35 1.13
N GLY A 246 -79.14 -15.67 0.00
CA GLY A 246 -80.59 -15.58 -0.16
C GLY A 246 -81.08 -14.33 -0.87
N ASP A 247 -81.51 -14.45 -2.10
CA ASP A 247 -82.92 -14.60 -2.44
C ASP A 247 -83.08 -14.57 -3.98
N PRO A 248 -83.83 -15.52 -4.56
CA PRO A 248 -84.16 -15.53 -5.98
C PRO A 248 -85.49 -14.79 -6.21
N ASP A 249 -85.64 -14.09 -7.23
CA ASP A 249 -86.85 -13.91 -7.99
C ASP A 249 -87.09 -12.46 -8.47
N ARG A 250 -87.32 -12.34 -9.69
CA ARG A 250 -88.20 -11.48 -10.52
C ARG A 250 -87.49 -11.03 -11.78
N SER A 251 -87.69 -11.86 -12.76
CA SER A 251 -88.70 -11.70 -13.86
C SER A 251 -88.78 -10.32 -14.52
N SER A 252 -88.60 -10.46 -15.77
CA SER A 252 -89.32 -9.75 -16.83
C SER A 252 -88.87 -8.39 -17.37
N SER A 253 -88.63 -8.49 -18.66
CA SER A 253 -89.13 -7.70 -19.74
C SER A 253 -88.38 -6.45 -20.21
N GLN A 254 -88.21 -6.54 -21.53
CA GLN A 254 -88.26 -5.49 -22.53
C GLN A 254 -87.08 -4.52 -22.59
N GLU A 255 -86.44 -4.28 -23.66
CA GLU A 255 -86.61 -4.40 -25.11
C GLU A 255 -85.25 -4.56 -25.78
#